data_54df96dbffad0c3914e6f2bd1a64c8fd
#
_entry.id   54df96dbffad0c3914e6f2bd1a64c8fd
#
_cell.length_a   1.000
_cell.length_b   1.000
_cell.length_c   1.000
_cell.angle_alpha   90.00
_cell.angle_beta   90.00
_cell.angle_gamma   90.00
#
_symmetry.space_group_name_H-M   'P 1'
#
loop_
_entity.id
_entity.type
_entity.pdbx_description
1 polymer ?
#
loop_
_entity_poly.entity_id
_entity_poly.type
_entity_poly.pdbx_seq_one_letter_code
_entity_poly.pdbx_strand_id
1 'polypeptide(L)'
;MTKARTSSRRSEVSVPVHETIGYCLSTWETTVDRARQGMFHRAANVDGTLFGNSVDVSILANDCLHGARPRDALGAKRLHVGVRVRQSVPVLLGESLQVSARVDNVRPDRRGRYIHIGFAFQRADGTIPVTIDHQSLILDADPSTVAVKTRMSEPESERFDALRSMQITPAMVSGYSVEFPHLRAHHDAEAAAAIGMRAPIAQGLMGFTILLQEKVRSGLADTFDVEAGFRRPIFWDDLLDLEVCRGTHFRARNQDGKTVSEILIHDWS
;
A
#
# COMPACT_ATOMS: atom_id res chain seq x y z
N MET A 1 16.62 -9.04 58.40
CA MET A 1 15.83 -8.16 57.51
C MET A 1 16.12 -8.54 56.05
N THR A 2 15.27 -9.41 55.47
CA THR A 2 15.48 -10.00 54.15
C THR A 2 14.65 -9.18 53.13
N LYS A 3 15.33 -8.49 52.22
CA LYS A 3 14.65 -7.74 51.16
C LYS A 3 14.11 -8.70 50.08
N ALA A 4 12.79 -8.75 49.94
CA ALA A 4 12.11 -9.43 48.86
C ALA A 4 12.38 -8.74 47.54
N ARG A 5 12.95 -9.44 46.55
CA ARG A 5 13.06 -9.02 45.16
C ARG A 5 11.71 -9.20 44.49
N THR A 6 11.03 -8.11 44.22
CA THR A 6 9.85 -8.10 43.36
C THR A 6 10.29 -8.30 41.89
N SER A 7 10.07 -9.51 41.40
CA SER A 7 10.20 -9.82 39.95
C SER A 7 9.01 -9.21 39.22
N SER A 8 9.24 -8.16 38.45
CA SER A 8 8.24 -7.64 37.54
C SER A 8 8.08 -8.62 36.36
N ARG A 9 7.00 -9.39 36.38
CA ARG A 9 6.57 -10.14 35.20
C ARG A 9 6.22 -9.14 34.13
N ARG A 10 7.04 -9.06 33.05
CA ARG A 10 6.59 -8.50 31.78
C ARG A 10 5.39 -9.34 31.35
N SER A 11 4.22 -8.70 31.21
CA SER A 11 3.05 -9.31 30.58
C SER A 11 3.47 -9.66 29.14
N GLU A 12 3.53 -10.95 28.83
CA GLU A 12 3.64 -11.41 27.45
C GLU A 12 2.40 -10.89 26.71
N VAL A 13 2.60 -9.90 25.85
CA VAL A 13 1.57 -9.45 24.92
C VAL A 13 1.35 -10.61 23.95
N SER A 14 0.25 -11.33 24.09
CA SER A 14 -0.08 -12.41 23.16
C SER A 14 -0.28 -11.83 21.78
N VAL A 15 0.53 -12.25 20.80
CA VAL A 15 0.37 -11.87 19.40
C VAL A 15 -0.97 -12.42 18.92
N PRO A 16 -1.86 -11.61 18.32
CA PRO A 16 -3.11 -12.10 17.76
C PRO A 16 -2.86 -13.21 16.73
N VAL A 17 -3.67 -14.26 16.73
CA VAL A 17 -3.50 -15.44 15.86
C VAL A 17 -3.37 -15.06 14.40
N HIS A 18 -4.13 -14.08 13.93
CA HIS A 18 -4.10 -13.58 12.54
C HIS A 18 -2.83 -12.78 12.17
N GLU A 19 -1.92 -12.56 13.11
CA GLU A 19 -0.61 -11.96 12.90
C GLU A 19 0.53 -12.99 13.08
N THR A 20 0.19 -14.28 13.11
CA THR A 20 1.15 -15.37 13.27
C THR A 20 1.60 -15.88 11.89
N ILE A 21 2.89 -16.11 11.70
CA ILE A 21 3.45 -16.69 10.47
C ILE A 21 2.74 -18.02 10.17
N GLY A 22 2.33 -18.19 8.90
CA GLY A 22 1.58 -19.35 8.43
C GLY A 22 0.06 -19.25 8.59
N TYR A 23 -0.45 -18.20 9.26
CA TYR A 23 -1.89 -18.00 9.33
C TYR A 23 -2.46 -17.72 7.94
N CYS A 24 -3.43 -18.54 7.52
CA CYS A 24 -4.15 -18.37 6.25
C CYS A 24 -5.45 -17.60 6.48
N LEU A 25 -5.69 -16.59 5.65
CA LEU A 25 -6.95 -15.88 5.62
C LEU A 25 -8.00 -16.72 4.86
N SER A 26 -9.28 -16.44 5.11
CA SER A 26 -10.37 -17.04 4.30
C SER A 26 -10.20 -16.61 2.84
N THR A 27 -10.42 -17.55 1.93
CA THR A 27 -10.40 -17.27 0.49
C THR A 27 -11.66 -16.50 0.08
N TRP A 28 -11.56 -15.69 -0.97
CA TRP A 28 -12.69 -14.99 -1.57
C TRP A 28 -12.51 -14.89 -3.09
N GLU A 29 -13.55 -14.51 -3.78
CA GLU A 29 -13.51 -14.20 -5.21
C GLU A 29 -13.45 -12.70 -5.42
N THR A 30 -12.73 -12.27 -6.46
CA THR A 30 -12.70 -10.89 -6.91
C THR A 30 -12.80 -10.82 -8.43
N THR A 31 -13.36 -9.71 -8.89
CA THR A 31 -13.42 -9.34 -10.30
C THR A 31 -13.20 -7.84 -10.43
N VAL A 32 -12.36 -7.45 -11.37
CA VAL A 32 -12.19 -6.04 -11.74
C VAL A 32 -12.86 -5.86 -13.10
N ASP A 33 -14.01 -5.21 -13.11
CA ASP A 33 -14.67 -4.82 -14.34
C ASP A 33 -14.25 -3.41 -14.78
N ARG A 34 -14.68 -3.03 -15.98
CA ARG A 34 -14.37 -1.68 -16.54
C ARG A 34 -14.92 -0.54 -15.69
N ALA A 35 -16.07 -0.74 -15.05
CA ALA A 35 -16.68 0.30 -14.22
C ALA A 35 -15.87 0.54 -12.95
N ARG A 36 -15.47 -0.54 -12.25
CA ARG A 36 -14.63 -0.50 -11.05
C ARG A 36 -13.27 0.11 -11.37
N GLN A 37 -12.58 -0.38 -12.41
CA GLN A 37 -11.29 0.18 -12.82
C GLN A 37 -11.40 1.66 -13.17
N GLY A 38 -12.42 2.03 -13.97
CA GLY A 38 -12.65 3.42 -14.36
C GLY A 38 -12.95 4.34 -13.17
N MET A 39 -13.53 3.83 -12.10
CA MET A 39 -13.75 4.59 -10.86
C MET A 39 -12.42 4.96 -10.19
N PHE A 40 -11.52 4.00 -9.99
CA PHE A 40 -10.19 4.24 -9.41
C PHE A 40 -9.33 5.14 -10.31
N HIS A 41 -9.35 4.91 -11.62
CA HIS A 41 -8.60 5.71 -12.59
C HIS A 41 -9.05 7.18 -12.58
N ARG A 42 -10.37 7.44 -12.58
CA ARG A 42 -10.88 8.83 -12.47
C ARG A 42 -10.45 9.48 -11.15
N ALA A 43 -10.54 8.74 -10.04
CA ALA A 43 -10.13 9.25 -8.74
C ALA A 43 -8.64 9.56 -8.66
N ALA A 44 -7.78 8.75 -9.28
CA ALA A 44 -6.33 8.95 -9.33
C ALA A 44 -5.87 9.86 -10.48
N ASN A 45 -6.79 10.37 -11.32
CA ASN A 45 -6.48 11.12 -12.55
C ASN A 45 -5.56 10.34 -13.50
N VAL A 46 -5.90 9.05 -13.71
CA VAL A 46 -5.19 8.11 -14.57
C VAL A 46 -5.91 7.97 -15.90
N ASP A 47 -5.14 7.97 -16.99
CA ASP A 47 -5.65 7.66 -18.32
C ASP A 47 -5.89 6.14 -18.45
N GLY A 48 -7.14 5.72 -18.28
CA GLY A 48 -7.52 4.31 -18.36
C GLY A 48 -7.32 3.68 -19.74
N THR A 49 -7.14 4.47 -20.82
CA THR A 49 -6.90 3.93 -22.16
C THR A 49 -5.56 3.24 -22.29
N LEU A 50 -4.59 3.58 -21.43
CA LEU A 50 -3.27 2.97 -21.38
C LEU A 50 -3.30 1.47 -21.03
N PHE A 51 -4.34 1.01 -20.32
CA PHE A 51 -4.48 -0.38 -19.88
C PHE A 51 -5.29 -1.25 -20.87
N GLY A 52 -5.98 -0.63 -21.84
CA GLY A 52 -6.78 -1.35 -22.83
C GLY A 52 -7.86 -2.22 -22.17
N ASN A 53 -7.75 -3.55 -22.36
CA ASN A 53 -8.64 -4.54 -21.73
C ASN A 53 -8.00 -5.26 -20.53
N SER A 54 -6.78 -4.86 -20.15
CA SER A 54 -6.08 -5.44 -19.02
C SER A 54 -6.45 -4.75 -17.70
N VAL A 55 -6.40 -5.52 -16.63
CA VAL A 55 -6.58 -5.00 -15.27
C VAL A 55 -5.34 -4.23 -14.85
N ASP A 56 -5.55 -3.03 -14.31
CA ASP A 56 -4.54 -2.33 -13.54
C ASP A 56 -4.35 -3.05 -12.19
N VAL A 57 -3.20 -3.68 -12.01
CA VAL A 57 -2.90 -4.49 -10.82
C VAL A 57 -2.90 -3.71 -9.51
N SER A 58 -2.77 -2.38 -9.57
CA SER A 58 -2.90 -1.54 -8.38
C SER A 58 -4.30 -1.64 -7.76
N ILE A 59 -5.33 -2.00 -8.57
CA ILE A 59 -6.70 -2.23 -8.11
C ILE A 59 -6.82 -3.60 -7.44
N LEU A 60 -6.13 -4.64 -7.93
CA LEU A 60 -6.02 -5.91 -7.22
C LEU A 60 -5.32 -5.75 -5.87
N ALA A 61 -4.37 -4.81 -5.76
CA ALA A 61 -3.75 -4.48 -4.49
C ALA A 61 -4.75 -3.86 -3.48
N ASN A 62 -5.83 -3.19 -3.92
CA ASN A 62 -6.92 -2.76 -3.04
C ASN A 62 -7.69 -3.96 -2.46
N ASP A 63 -7.84 -5.05 -3.21
CA ASP A 63 -8.47 -6.27 -2.69
C ASP A 63 -7.70 -6.87 -1.51
N CYS A 64 -6.37 -6.73 -1.52
CA CYS A 64 -5.53 -7.14 -0.40
C CYS A 64 -5.87 -6.37 0.90
N LEU A 65 -6.31 -5.11 0.80
CA LEU A 65 -6.75 -4.33 1.96
C LEU A 65 -8.04 -4.87 2.58
N HIS A 66 -8.96 -5.41 1.78
CA HIS A 66 -10.18 -6.05 2.28
C HIS A 66 -9.85 -7.31 3.08
N GLY A 67 -8.92 -8.14 2.58
CA GLY A 67 -8.48 -9.37 3.25
C GLY A 67 -7.53 -9.14 4.42
N ALA A 68 -6.65 -8.14 4.33
CA ALA A 68 -5.60 -7.90 5.33
C ALA A 68 -6.10 -7.38 6.68
N ARG A 69 -7.38 -7.03 6.80
CA ARG A 69 -7.99 -6.52 8.05
C ARG A 69 -8.95 -7.55 8.62
N PRO A 70 -8.59 -8.27 9.69
CA PRO A 70 -9.58 -8.97 10.49
C PRO A 70 -10.57 -7.95 11.05
N ARG A 71 -11.86 -8.28 11.03
CA ARG A 71 -12.95 -7.42 11.53
C ARG A 71 -12.76 -7.01 13.01
N ASP A 72 -11.92 -7.72 13.74
CA ASP A 72 -11.71 -7.58 15.18
C ASP A 72 -10.50 -6.69 15.54
N ALA A 73 -9.71 -6.21 14.57
CA ALA A 73 -8.52 -5.38 14.80
C ALA A 73 -8.83 -3.88 14.96
N LEU A 74 -9.97 -3.53 15.57
CA LEU A 74 -10.47 -2.16 15.73
C LEU A 74 -9.62 -1.24 16.62
N GLY A 75 -8.51 -1.70 17.18
CA GLY A 75 -7.66 -0.89 18.06
C GLY A 75 -6.20 -0.73 17.61
N ALA A 76 -5.70 -1.57 16.73
CA ALA A 76 -4.30 -1.51 16.33
C ALA A 76 -4.10 -0.46 15.24
N LYS A 77 -3.20 0.49 15.49
CA LYS A 77 -2.76 1.46 14.45
C LYS A 77 -1.92 0.71 13.42
N ARG A 78 -2.54 0.33 12.31
CA ARG A 78 -1.90 -0.35 11.19
C ARG A 78 -1.64 0.63 10.06
N LEU A 79 -0.40 0.71 9.64
CA LEU A 79 0.05 1.53 8.51
C LEU A 79 0.38 0.61 7.34
N HIS A 80 -0.20 0.85 6.17
CA HIS A 80 0.24 0.24 4.93
C HIS A 80 1.53 0.93 4.50
N VAL A 81 2.63 0.20 4.39
CA VAL A 81 3.96 0.77 4.15
C VAL A 81 4.57 0.39 2.82
N GLY A 82 4.03 -0.61 2.15
CA GLY A 82 4.49 -1.01 0.82
C GLY A 82 3.74 -2.21 0.27
N VAL A 83 3.96 -2.45 -1.00
CA VAL A 83 3.41 -3.58 -1.73
C VAL A 83 4.41 -4.00 -2.82
N ARG A 84 4.57 -5.30 -3.06
CA ARG A 84 5.27 -5.82 -4.24
C ARG A 84 4.31 -6.65 -5.06
N VAL A 85 4.18 -6.32 -6.33
CA VAL A 85 3.26 -6.97 -7.27
C VAL A 85 4.09 -7.65 -8.34
N ARG A 86 3.80 -8.94 -8.57
CA ARG A 86 4.34 -9.70 -9.69
C ARG A 86 3.21 -10.19 -10.56
N GLN A 87 3.27 -9.87 -11.83
CA GLN A 87 2.38 -10.39 -12.86
C GLN A 87 3.16 -11.30 -13.78
N SER A 88 2.67 -12.52 -13.98
CA SER A 88 3.26 -13.50 -14.90
C SER A 88 2.45 -13.65 -16.19
N VAL A 89 1.19 -13.24 -16.17
CA VAL A 89 0.26 -13.24 -17.30
C VAL A 89 -0.74 -12.11 -17.09
N PRO A 90 -1.14 -11.34 -18.12
CA PRO A 90 -2.14 -10.30 -18.00
C PRO A 90 -3.47 -10.84 -17.46
N VAL A 91 -4.09 -10.11 -16.54
CA VAL A 91 -5.47 -10.34 -16.11
C VAL A 91 -6.38 -9.44 -16.96
N LEU A 92 -7.47 -10.00 -17.48
CA LEU A 92 -8.42 -9.25 -18.30
C LEU A 92 -9.58 -8.69 -17.46
N LEU A 93 -10.13 -7.56 -17.90
CA LEU A 93 -11.31 -6.98 -17.26
C LEU A 93 -12.50 -7.97 -17.33
N GLY A 94 -13.18 -8.13 -16.20
CA GLY A 94 -14.31 -9.06 -16.06
C GLY A 94 -13.90 -10.50 -15.72
N GLU A 95 -12.62 -10.79 -15.65
CA GLU A 95 -12.12 -12.10 -15.24
C GLU A 95 -12.32 -12.31 -13.72
N SER A 96 -12.88 -13.47 -13.34
CA SER A 96 -13.01 -13.85 -11.93
C SER A 96 -11.75 -14.55 -11.44
N LEU A 97 -11.26 -14.15 -10.29
CA LEU A 97 -10.07 -14.69 -9.64
C LEU A 97 -10.39 -15.12 -8.20
N GLN A 98 -9.98 -16.31 -7.83
CA GLN A 98 -9.96 -16.71 -6.43
C GLN A 98 -8.73 -16.14 -5.75
N VAL A 99 -8.94 -15.47 -4.61
CA VAL A 99 -7.84 -14.90 -3.82
C VAL A 99 -7.60 -15.76 -2.60
N SER A 100 -6.35 -16.15 -2.41
CA SER A 100 -5.86 -16.76 -1.17
C SER A 100 -4.77 -15.90 -0.56
N ALA A 101 -4.65 -15.91 0.78
CA ALA A 101 -3.68 -15.10 1.46
C ALA A 101 -3.12 -15.80 2.70
N ARG A 102 -1.84 -15.55 2.98
CA ARG A 102 -1.13 -16.09 4.13
C ARG A 102 -0.18 -15.07 4.73
N VAL A 103 -0.04 -15.08 6.04
CA VAL A 103 1.02 -14.33 6.73
C VAL A 103 2.35 -15.04 6.48
N ASP A 104 3.21 -14.44 5.69
CA ASP A 104 4.50 -15.03 5.30
C ASP A 104 5.62 -14.65 6.26
N ASN A 105 5.57 -13.43 6.82
CA ASN A 105 6.61 -12.97 7.73
C ASN A 105 6.07 -11.96 8.76
N VAL A 106 6.64 -12.03 9.96
CA VAL A 106 6.41 -11.05 11.03
C VAL A 106 7.77 -10.66 11.60
N ARG A 107 8.15 -9.39 11.45
CA ARG A 107 9.45 -8.88 11.86
C ARG A 107 9.30 -7.79 12.91
N PRO A 108 9.91 -7.91 14.08
CA PRO A 108 9.91 -6.84 15.08
C PRO A 108 10.54 -5.54 14.53
N ASP A 109 9.99 -4.42 14.94
CA ASP A 109 10.53 -3.07 14.74
C ASP A 109 10.42 -2.30 16.07
N ARG A 110 11.22 -1.27 16.25
CA ARG A 110 11.16 -0.42 17.46
C ARG A 110 9.82 0.30 17.67
N ARG A 111 9.01 0.45 16.61
CA ARG A 111 7.68 1.08 16.65
C ARG A 111 6.56 0.05 16.78
N GLY A 112 6.89 -1.25 16.76
CA GLY A 112 5.92 -2.34 16.76
C GLY A 112 6.42 -3.52 15.93
N ARG A 113 5.69 -3.94 14.90
CA ARG A 113 6.07 -5.06 14.03
C ARG A 113 5.62 -4.89 12.60
N TYR A 114 6.49 -5.27 11.65
CA TYR A 114 6.11 -5.42 10.25
C TYR A 114 5.44 -6.78 10.04
N ILE A 115 4.36 -6.78 9.28
CA ILE A 115 3.67 -7.99 8.83
C ILE A 115 3.67 -7.99 7.31
N HIS A 116 4.09 -9.12 6.73
CA HIS A 116 4.01 -9.40 5.31
C HIS A 116 2.93 -10.45 5.09
N ILE A 117 1.99 -10.15 4.19
CA ILE A 117 0.91 -11.05 3.80
C ILE A 117 1.04 -11.27 2.31
N GLY A 118 1.34 -12.51 1.92
CA GLY A 118 1.36 -12.94 0.54
C GLY A 118 -0.05 -13.25 0.05
N PHE A 119 -0.44 -12.67 -1.08
CA PHE A 119 -1.71 -12.91 -1.77
C PHE A 119 -1.43 -13.58 -3.11
N ALA A 120 -2.23 -14.59 -3.45
CA ALA A 120 -2.23 -15.23 -4.77
C ALA A 120 -3.61 -15.09 -5.38
N PHE A 121 -3.65 -14.58 -6.61
CA PHE A 121 -4.84 -14.43 -7.43
C PHE A 121 -4.85 -15.57 -8.43
N GLN A 122 -5.80 -16.48 -8.33
CA GLN A 122 -5.82 -17.75 -9.07
C GLN A 122 -7.02 -17.83 -9.99
N ARG A 123 -6.80 -18.27 -11.23
CA ARG A 123 -7.81 -18.63 -12.21
C ARG A 123 -8.46 -19.99 -11.89
N ALA A 124 -9.60 -20.26 -12.50
CA ALA A 124 -10.28 -21.55 -12.37
C ALA A 124 -9.43 -22.74 -12.88
N ASP A 125 -8.52 -22.52 -13.82
CA ASP A 125 -7.60 -23.54 -14.34
C ASP A 125 -6.37 -23.79 -13.44
N GLY A 126 -6.26 -23.08 -12.31
CA GLY A 126 -5.15 -23.18 -11.38
C GLY A 126 -3.99 -22.22 -11.64
N THR A 127 -3.98 -21.51 -12.78
CA THR A 127 -2.94 -20.50 -13.08
C THR A 127 -3.00 -19.37 -12.05
N ILE A 128 -1.83 -18.88 -11.61
CA ILE A 128 -1.70 -17.72 -10.72
C ILE A 128 -1.08 -16.57 -11.52
N PRO A 129 -1.87 -15.72 -12.20
CA PRO A 129 -1.37 -14.60 -12.99
C PRO A 129 -0.72 -13.50 -12.16
N VAL A 130 -1.19 -13.29 -10.93
CA VAL A 130 -0.72 -12.19 -10.07
C VAL A 130 -0.47 -12.70 -8.66
N THR A 131 0.67 -12.29 -8.09
CA THR A 131 0.95 -12.39 -6.65
C THR A 131 1.27 -11.03 -6.08
N ILE A 132 0.84 -10.79 -4.84
CA ILE A 132 1.05 -9.51 -4.16
C ILE A 132 1.59 -9.78 -2.74
N ASP A 133 2.73 -9.19 -2.40
CA ASP A 133 3.22 -9.11 -1.03
C ASP A 133 2.82 -7.75 -0.44
N HIS A 134 1.89 -7.77 0.50
CA HIS A 134 1.37 -6.61 1.20
C HIS A 134 2.12 -6.41 2.51
N GLN A 135 2.72 -5.23 2.69
CA GLN A 135 3.52 -4.90 3.86
C GLN A 135 2.81 -3.88 4.75
N SER A 136 2.62 -4.23 6.00
CA SER A 136 2.05 -3.34 7.01
C SER A 136 2.96 -3.21 8.21
N LEU A 137 2.96 -2.03 8.83
CA LEU A 137 3.52 -1.79 10.14
C LEU A 137 2.37 -1.66 11.15
N ILE A 138 2.34 -2.54 12.13
CA ILE A 138 1.45 -2.45 13.29
C ILE A 138 2.20 -1.74 14.39
N LEU A 139 1.67 -0.59 14.82
CA LEU A 139 2.27 0.21 15.87
C LEU A 139 1.88 -0.33 17.25
N ASP A 140 2.83 -0.36 18.17
CA ASP A 140 2.56 -0.64 19.58
C ASP A 140 1.69 0.46 20.21
N ALA A 141 0.94 0.10 21.25
CA ALA A 141 -0.05 1.00 21.86
C ALA A 141 0.55 2.22 22.57
N ASP A 142 1.85 2.19 22.89
CA ASP A 142 2.57 3.30 23.54
C ASP A 142 3.76 3.76 22.68
N PRO A 143 3.56 4.77 21.81
CA PRO A 143 4.65 5.33 21.00
C PRO A 143 5.55 6.30 21.78
N SER A 144 5.35 6.46 23.11
CA SER A 144 6.00 7.52 23.88
C SER A 144 7.51 7.35 24.07
N THR A 145 8.12 6.27 23.62
CA THR A 145 9.52 5.95 23.96
C THR A 145 10.53 6.06 22.83
N VAL A 146 10.19 6.35 21.58
CA VAL A 146 11.22 6.35 20.51
C VAL A 146 11.09 7.45 19.49
N ALA A 147 11.53 8.64 19.87
CA ALA A 147 12.01 9.63 18.93
C ALA A 147 13.53 9.42 18.67
N VAL A 148 13.90 8.38 17.95
CA VAL A 148 15.23 8.27 17.35
C VAL A 148 15.08 8.41 15.85
N LYS A 149 15.42 9.58 15.33
CA LYS A 149 15.63 9.83 13.91
C LYS A 149 16.76 8.92 13.42
N THR A 150 16.43 7.75 12.90
CA THR A 150 17.35 7.05 12.01
C THR A 150 17.30 7.82 10.70
N ARG A 151 18.28 8.69 10.49
CA ARG A 151 18.62 9.28 9.22
C ARG A 151 19.07 8.08 8.36
N MET A 152 18.16 7.48 7.59
CA MET A 152 18.61 6.74 6.43
C MET A 152 19.30 7.78 5.56
N SER A 153 20.61 7.63 5.34
CA SER A 153 21.33 8.37 4.33
C SER A 153 20.61 8.11 3.02
N GLU A 154 20.08 9.17 2.41
CA GLU A 154 19.69 9.08 1.01
C GLU A 154 20.95 8.61 0.28
N PRO A 155 20.86 7.54 -0.55
CA PRO A 155 22.00 7.14 -1.35
C PRO A 155 22.40 8.34 -2.21
N GLU A 156 23.70 8.53 -2.37
CA GLU A 156 24.32 9.60 -3.12
C GLU A 156 23.58 9.84 -4.44
N SER A 157 23.00 11.01 -4.57
CA SER A 157 22.43 11.69 -5.75
C SER A 157 22.11 10.83 -6.99
N GLU A 158 21.13 9.93 -6.89
CA GLU A 158 20.48 9.48 -8.11
C GLU A 158 19.80 10.69 -8.77
N ARG A 159 20.15 10.97 -10.03
CA ARG A 159 19.54 12.04 -10.79
C ARG A 159 18.15 11.58 -11.25
N PHE A 160 17.15 12.31 -10.80
CA PHE A 160 15.77 12.14 -11.25
C PHE A 160 15.43 13.21 -12.28
N ASP A 161 14.78 12.79 -13.35
CA ASP A 161 14.21 13.66 -14.36
C ASP A 161 12.74 13.91 -14.01
N ALA A 162 12.31 15.18 -14.15
CA ALA A 162 10.92 15.57 -13.89
C ALA A 162 10.01 15.00 -14.99
N LEU A 163 8.85 14.44 -14.58
CA LEU A 163 7.82 13.98 -15.49
C LEU A 163 6.69 15.02 -15.59
N ARG A 164 6.02 15.30 -14.50
CA ARG A 164 4.95 16.28 -14.36
C ARG A 164 4.63 16.57 -12.91
N SER A 165 3.91 17.66 -12.67
CA SER A 165 3.28 17.95 -11.38
C SER A 165 1.79 17.66 -11.43
N MET A 166 1.19 17.30 -10.29
CA MET A 166 -0.24 17.13 -10.15
C MET A 166 -0.75 17.58 -8.78
N GLN A 167 -1.87 18.28 -8.78
CA GLN A 167 -2.57 18.68 -7.56
C GLN A 167 -3.45 17.52 -7.09
N ILE A 168 -3.27 17.10 -5.83
CA ILE A 168 -4.19 16.19 -5.16
C ILE A 168 -5.37 17.00 -4.63
N THR A 169 -6.57 16.45 -4.73
CA THR A 169 -7.80 17.12 -4.32
C THR A 169 -8.62 16.25 -3.36
N PRO A 170 -9.50 16.85 -2.53
CA PRO A 170 -10.41 16.09 -1.68
C PRO A 170 -11.27 15.07 -2.43
N ALA A 171 -11.75 15.43 -3.64
CA ALA A 171 -12.54 14.53 -4.48
C ALA A 171 -11.73 13.29 -4.94
N MET A 172 -10.45 13.47 -5.27
CA MET A 172 -9.56 12.36 -5.63
C MET A 172 -9.36 11.39 -4.46
N VAL A 173 -9.03 11.92 -3.28
CA VAL A 173 -8.77 11.11 -2.08
C VAL A 173 -10.01 10.33 -1.64
N SER A 174 -11.16 11.01 -1.55
CA SER A 174 -12.42 10.37 -1.18
C SER A 174 -12.89 9.37 -2.23
N GLY A 175 -12.76 9.71 -3.52
CA GLY A 175 -13.15 8.84 -4.63
C GLY A 175 -12.30 7.58 -4.73
N TYR A 176 -11.00 7.67 -4.47
CA TYR A 176 -10.11 6.50 -4.44
C TYR A 176 -10.38 5.59 -3.24
N SER A 177 -10.91 6.13 -2.16
CA SER A 177 -11.19 5.41 -0.91
C SER A 177 -12.65 4.95 -0.78
N VAL A 178 -13.43 5.00 -1.87
CA VAL A 178 -14.88 4.72 -1.85
C VAL A 178 -15.23 3.30 -1.38
N GLU A 179 -14.37 2.32 -1.61
CA GLU A 179 -14.55 0.95 -1.11
C GLU A 179 -14.29 0.81 0.40
N PHE A 180 -13.75 1.84 1.04
CA PHE A 180 -13.40 1.87 2.47
C PHE A 180 -14.05 3.05 3.21
N PRO A 181 -15.39 3.21 3.17
CA PRO A 181 -16.08 4.37 3.77
C PRO A 181 -15.90 4.43 5.31
N HIS A 182 -15.62 3.29 5.94
CA HIS A 182 -15.35 3.20 7.37
C HIS A 182 -13.98 3.77 7.79
N LEU A 183 -13.06 3.94 6.83
CA LEU A 183 -11.74 4.55 7.05
C LEU A 183 -11.86 6.08 6.98
N ARG A 184 -12.54 6.66 7.95
CA ARG A 184 -12.92 8.07 7.97
C ARG A 184 -11.76 9.05 7.74
N ALA A 185 -10.53 8.69 8.10
CA ALA A 185 -9.35 9.54 7.87
C ALA A 185 -9.05 9.86 6.39
N HIS A 186 -9.66 9.13 5.46
CA HIS A 186 -9.58 9.42 4.02
C HIS A 186 -10.68 10.38 3.53
N HIS A 187 -11.70 10.63 4.36
CA HIS A 187 -12.92 11.35 3.95
C HIS A 187 -13.23 12.59 4.81
N ASP A 188 -12.70 12.63 6.03
CA ASP A 188 -13.13 13.55 7.08
C ASP A 188 -11.94 14.18 7.80
N ALA A 189 -11.89 15.51 7.89
CA ALA A 189 -10.79 16.24 8.49
C ALA A 189 -10.69 16.04 10.00
N GLU A 190 -11.82 15.90 10.72
CA GLU A 190 -11.81 15.66 12.17
C GLU A 190 -11.27 14.27 12.47
N ALA A 191 -11.68 13.25 11.68
CA ALA A 191 -11.17 11.89 11.81
C ALA A 191 -9.68 11.81 11.49
N ALA A 192 -9.19 12.57 10.51
CA ALA A 192 -7.76 12.66 10.21
C ALA A 192 -7.01 13.34 11.37
N ALA A 193 -7.52 14.44 11.91
CA ALA A 193 -6.92 15.14 13.05
C ALA A 193 -6.87 14.25 14.30
N ALA A 194 -7.89 13.43 14.55
CA ALA A 194 -7.95 12.50 15.69
C ALA A 194 -6.82 11.45 15.67
N ILE A 195 -6.23 11.15 14.50
CA ILE A 195 -5.07 10.27 14.36
C ILE A 195 -3.75 11.04 14.15
N GLY A 196 -3.76 12.36 14.35
CA GLY A 196 -2.57 13.22 14.27
C GLY A 196 -2.17 13.65 12.87
N MET A 197 -3.08 13.57 11.87
CA MET A 197 -2.85 14.04 10.51
C MET A 197 -3.35 15.47 10.35
N ARG A 198 -2.63 16.30 9.55
CA ARG A 198 -3.00 17.71 9.31
C ARG A 198 -4.26 17.87 8.46
N ALA A 199 -4.57 16.87 7.64
CA ALA A 199 -5.70 16.83 6.73
C ALA A 199 -5.99 15.35 6.35
N PRO A 200 -7.13 15.02 5.71
CA PRO A 200 -7.37 13.71 5.15
C PRO A 200 -6.25 13.25 4.22
N ILE A 201 -5.96 11.95 4.28
CA ILE A 201 -4.83 11.32 3.60
C ILE A 201 -5.31 10.38 2.50
N ALA A 202 -4.60 10.35 1.38
CA ALA A 202 -4.81 9.33 0.36
C ALA A 202 -4.39 7.94 0.87
N GLN A 203 -5.01 6.91 0.36
CA GLN A 203 -4.48 5.55 0.50
C GLN A 203 -3.12 5.46 -0.19
N GLY A 204 -2.17 4.71 0.37
CA GLY A 204 -0.85 4.52 -0.24
C GLY A 204 -0.93 3.97 -1.66
N LEU A 205 -1.93 3.11 -1.93
CA LEU A 205 -2.19 2.54 -3.25
C LEU A 205 -2.58 3.58 -4.30
N MET A 206 -3.16 4.72 -3.93
CA MET A 206 -3.39 5.82 -4.87
C MET A 206 -2.05 6.34 -5.43
N GLY A 207 -1.04 6.50 -4.58
CA GLY A 207 0.31 6.86 -5.01
C GLY A 207 0.92 5.80 -5.93
N PHE A 208 0.70 4.52 -5.64
CA PHE A 208 1.12 3.41 -6.50
C PHE A 208 0.43 3.48 -7.87
N THR A 209 -0.89 3.62 -7.92
CA THR A 209 -1.67 3.76 -9.17
C THR A 209 -1.16 4.92 -10.03
N ILE A 210 -0.89 6.09 -9.41
CA ILE A 210 -0.37 7.27 -10.11
C ILE A 210 1.01 6.98 -10.72
N LEU A 211 1.94 6.40 -9.94
CA LEU A 211 3.30 6.14 -10.41
C LEU A 211 3.38 4.99 -11.42
N LEU A 212 2.56 3.94 -11.25
CA LEU A 212 2.48 2.84 -12.20
C LEU A 212 2.01 3.32 -13.57
N GLN A 213 1.05 4.25 -13.63
CA GLN A 213 0.64 4.88 -14.89
C GLN A 213 1.83 5.52 -15.62
N GLU A 214 2.71 6.23 -14.90
CA GLU A 214 3.85 6.87 -15.55
C GLU A 214 4.78 5.83 -16.20
N LYS A 215 4.91 4.64 -15.61
CA LYS A 215 5.63 3.52 -16.24
C LYS A 215 4.86 2.96 -17.44
N VAL A 216 3.55 2.75 -17.33
CA VAL A 216 2.70 2.21 -18.40
C VAL A 216 2.65 3.13 -19.63
N ARG A 217 2.88 4.44 -19.48
CA ARG A 217 3.01 5.38 -20.61
C ARG A 217 4.13 5.00 -21.58
N SER A 218 5.17 4.30 -21.13
CA SER A 218 6.23 3.78 -21.99
C SER A 218 5.91 2.43 -22.65
N GLY A 219 4.72 1.90 -22.41
CA GLY A 219 4.20 0.60 -22.88
C GLY A 219 3.76 -0.27 -21.73
N LEU A 220 2.59 -0.88 -21.87
CA LEU A 220 2.08 -1.88 -20.94
C LEU A 220 2.83 -3.20 -21.19
N ALA A 221 3.31 -3.82 -20.12
CA ALA A 221 3.98 -5.12 -20.16
C ALA A 221 3.02 -6.26 -19.84
N ASP A 222 3.28 -7.42 -20.40
CA ASP A 222 2.53 -8.65 -20.08
C ASP A 222 3.03 -9.27 -18.77
N THR A 223 4.34 -9.16 -18.50
CA THR A 223 4.94 -9.65 -17.26
C THR A 223 5.74 -8.55 -16.57
N PHE A 224 5.70 -8.52 -15.25
CA PHE A 224 6.46 -7.53 -14.48
C PHE A 224 6.62 -7.90 -13.00
N ASP A 225 7.60 -7.27 -12.38
CA ASP A 225 7.82 -7.26 -10.94
C ASP A 225 8.06 -5.81 -10.49
N VAL A 226 7.13 -5.27 -9.71
CA VAL A 226 7.12 -3.89 -9.24
C VAL A 226 6.95 -3.84 -7.74
N GLU A 227 7.79 -3.06 -7.08
CA GLU A 227 7.72 -2.80 -5.64
C GLU A 227 7.36 -1.34 -5.39
N ALA A 228 6.34 -1.08 -4.56
CA ALA A 228 5.94 0.24 -4.13
C ALA A 228 6.21 0.47 -2.65
N GLY A 229 6.77 1.63 -2.31
CA GLY A 229 7.02 2.08 -0.95
C GLY A 229 6.21 3.33 -0.60
N PHE A 230 5.50 3.30 0.53
CA PHE A 230 4.71 4.43 1.03
C PHE A 230 5.47 5.10 2.17
N ARG A 231 6.18 6.18 1.84
CA ARG A 231 7.17 6.80 2.73
C ARG A 231 6.55 7.80 3.70
N ARG A 232 5.52 8.54 3.22
CA ARG A 232 4.82 9.58 4.00
C ARG A 232 3.37 9.67 3.54
N PRO A 233 2.46 10.21 4.38
CA PRO A 233 1.11 10.52 3.94
C PRO A 233 1.11 11.45 2.74
N ILE A 234 0.22 11.19 1.79
CA ILE A 234 -0.19 12.14 0.74
C ILE A 234 -1.46 12.79 1.25
N PHE A 235 -1.46 14.11 1.40
CA PHE A 235 -2.64 14.83 1.84
C PHE A 235 -3.50 15.27 0.67
N TRP A 236 -4.77 15.50 0.90
CA TRP A 236 -5.74 15.84 -0.13
C TRP A 236 -5.57 17.23 -0.77
N ASP A 237 -4.61 17.99 -0.32
CA ASP A 237 -4.22 19.33 -0.79
C ASP A 237 -2.74 19.40 -1.19
N ASP A 238 -2.06 18.25 -1.29
CA ASP A 238 -0.66 18.20 -1.70
C ASP A 238 -0.51 18.47 -3.20
N LEU A 239 0.52 19.23 -3.56
CA LEU A 239 1.06 19.27 -4.92
C LEU A 239 2.16 18.21 -5.00
N LEU A 240 2.03 17.28 -5.93
CA LEU A 240 3.01 16.22 -6.16
C LEU A 240 3.81 16.51 -7.41
N ASP A 241 5.14 16.44 -7.29
CA ASP A 241 6.07 16.36 -8.42
C ASP A 241 6.42 14.89 -8.67
N LEU A 242 6.11 14.40 -9.87
CA LEU A 242 6.42 13.04 -10.30
C LEU A 242 7.75 13.06 -11.05
N GLU A 243 8.63 12.15 -10.68
CA GLU A 243 10.00 12.10 -11.18
C GLU A 243 10.40 10.66 -11.49
N VAL A 244 11.36 10.48 -12.40
CA VAL A 244 11.89 9.17 -12.78
C VAL A 244 13.41 9.16 -12.83
N CYS A 245 14.01 8.05 -12.38
CA CYS A 245 15.43 7.75 -12.55
C CYS A 245 15.59 6.48 -13.39
N ARG A 246 16.34 6.58 -14.48
CA ARG A 246 16.70 5.45 -15.38
C ARG A 246 15.49 4.63 -15.91
N GLY A 247 14.27 5.17 -15.87
CA GLY A 247 13.06 4.46 -16.30
C GLY A 247 12.62 3.29 -15.40
N THR A 248 13.29 3.08 -14.28
CA THR A 248 13.01 1.96 -13.35
C THR A 248 12.69 2.39 -11.93
N HIS A 249 13.05 3.61 -11.53
CA HIS A 249 12.70 4.16 -10.23
C HIS A 249 11.85 5.43 -10.41
N PHE A 250 10.59 5.36 -10.04
CA PHE A 250 9.66 6.49 -10.09
C PHE A 250 9.33 6.92 -8.65
N ARG A 251 9.20 8.22 -8.45
CA ARG A 251 8.79 8.75 -7.15
C ARG A 251 7.85 9.94 -7.28
N ALA A 252 7.04 10.15 -6.25
CA ALA A 252 6.24 11.33 -6.03
C ALA A 252 6.82 12.09 -4.84
N ARG A 253 7.09 13.39 -5.03
CA ARG A 253 7.52 14.31 -3.96
C ARG A 253 6.42 15.32 -3.70
N ASN A 254 6.22 15.67 -2.44
CA ASN A 254 5.29 16.73 -2.08
C ASN A 254 5.97 18.12 -2.21
N GLN A 255 5.20 19.19 -1.99
CA GLN A 255 5.67 20.60 -2.06
C GLN A 255 6.83 20.91 -1.10
N ASP A 256 7.05 20.11 -0.05
CA ASP A 256 8.24 20.22 0.84
C ASP A 256 9.48 19.53 0.27
N GLY A 257 9.40 19.01 -0.95
CA GLY A 257 10.47 18.26 -1.59
C GLY A 257 10.74 16.88 -0.98
N LYS A 258 9.79 16.30 -0.22
CA LYS A 258 9.95 15.00 0.42
C LYS A 258 9.26 13.90 -0.39
N THR A 259 9.95 12.78 -0.61
CA THR A 259 9.34 11.60 -1.21
C THR A 259 8.20 11.09 -0.35
N VAL A 260 6.99 10.99 -0.92
CA VAL A 260 5.79 10.46 -0.27
C VAL A 260 5.48 9.05 -0.72
N SER A 261 5.68 8.74 -2.01
CA SER A 261 5.51 7.41 -2.60
C SER A 261 6.59 7.17 -3.64
N GLU A 262 6.97 5.92 -3.84
CA GLU A 262 7.93 5.52 -4.87
C GLU A 262 7.62 4.12 -5.38
N ILE A 263 8.05 3.80 -6.60
CA ILE A 263 8.04 2.46 -7.15
C ILE A 263 9.41 2.10 -7.75
N LEU A 264 9.78 0.84 -7.58
CA LEU A 264 10.94 0.22 -8.21
C LEU A 264 10.47 -0.86 -9.18
N ILE A 265 10.93 -0.77 -10.41
CA ILE A 265 10.66 -1.76 -11.45
C ILE A 265 11.84 -2.73 -11.47
N HIS A 266 11.58 -3.97 -11.06
CA HIS A 266 12.58 -5.04 -11.06
C HIS A 266 12.58 -5.81 -12.39
N ASP A 267 11.40 -5.95 -13.02
CA ASP A 267 11.21 -6.52 -14.34
C ASP A 267 10.04 -5.86 -15.06
N TRP A 268 10.09 -5.80 -16.40
CA TRP A 268 9.04 -5.21 -17.23
C TRP A 268 9.17 -5.71 -18.68
N SER A 269 8.42 -6.76 -19.05
CA SER A 269 8.51 -7.45 -20.35
C SER A 269 7.17 -7.83 -20.97
#